data_83bd489238efdbf519ce8f4155fade25
#
_entry.id   83bd489238efdbf519ce8f4155fade25
#
_cell.length_a   1.000
_cell.length_b   1.000
_cell.length_c   1.000
_cell.angle_alpha   90.00
_cell.angle_beta   90.00
_cell.angle_gamma   90.00
#
_symmetry.space_group_name_H-M   'P 1'
#
loop_
_entity.id
_entity.type
_entity.pdbx_description
1 polymer ?
#
loop_
_entity_poly.entity_id
_entity_poly.type
_entity_poly.pdbx_seq_one_letter_code
_entity_poly.pdbx_strand_id
1 'polypeptide(L)'
;FRLEEKIRTLLKIPLYSIYLTSKKNYQKIATSTHVICSTNRVATSSLPMMLMCKLLNKKVNFSFFVLGLYSSKPRYVILKKLQSVFYFLLFSLTKNVIFIGEGEYKHAIKENPKFSRKFSYVPFGIDIDFWKTKITPDFENKKEILFIGNDSNRDFNLVVKIASSLPNFDFIFVTSEISKEKIPSNVTLYSGNWGNQLLTDTELKEIY
;
A
#
# COMPACT_ATOMS: atom_id res chain seq x y z
N PHE A 1 11.84 20.10 3.79
CA PHE A 1 12.34 18.81 3.31
C PHE A 1 13.03 18.03 4.44
N ARG A 2 14.15 18.51 4.98
CA ARG A 2 14.92 17.84 6.05
C ARG A 2 14.14 17.59 7.35
N LEU A 3 13.24 18.51 7.75
CA LEU A 3 12.44 18.34 8.97
C LEU A 3 11.41 17.22 8.82
N GLU A 4 10.69 17.20 7.71
CA GLU A 4 9.69 16.17 7.40
C GLU A 4 10.33 14.78 7.31
N GLU A 5 11.50 14.67 6.71
CA GLU A 5 12.29 13.45 6.64
C GLU A 5 12.70 12.95 8.03
N LYS A 6 13.16 13.86 8.91
CA LYS A 6 13.48 13.53 10.31
C LYS A 6 12.24 13.03 11.06
N ILE A 7 11.09 13.71 10.92
CA ILE A 7 9.83 13.29 11.53
C ILE A 7 9.45 11.88 11.03
N ARG A 8 9.48 11.64 9.72
CA ARG A 8 9.19 10.36 9.10
C ARG A 8 10.07 9.24 9.65
N THR A 9 11.36 9.49 9.73
CA THR A 9 12.34 8.50 10.21
C THR A 9 12.19 8.20 11.69
N LEU A 10 12.02 9.23 12.52
CA LEU A 10 11.93 9.12 13.97
C LEU A 10 10.58 8.54 14.43
N LEU A 11 9.50 9.06 13.89
CA LEU A 11 8.14 8.65 14.28
C LEU A 11 7.64 7.44 13.48
N LYS A 12 8.36 7.01 12.44
CA LYS A 12 7.92 5.92 11.54
C LYS A 12 6.53 6.18 10.95
N ILE A 13 6.24 7.45 10.63
CA ILE A 13 5.00 7.88 10.01
C ILE A 13 5.29 8.22 8.54
N PRO A 14 4.54 7.69 7.57
CA PRO A 14 4.74 8.00 6.15
C PRO A 14 4.22 9.41 5.82
N LEU A 15 4.98 10.44 6.14
CA LEU A 15 4.63 11.85 5.98
C LEU A 15 5.34 12.46 4.77
N TYR A 16 4.57 12.97 3.80
CA TYR A 16 5.02 13.60 2.56
C TYR A 16 4.18 14.84 2.24
N SER A 17 3.92 15.66 3.27
CA SER A 17 2.98 16.79 3.18
C SER A 17 3.40 17.84 2.17
N ILE A 18 4.70 18.06 1.99
CA ILE A 18 5.26 19.06 1.05
C ILE A 18 4.75 18.84 -0.38
N TYR A 19 4.58 17.59 -0.80
CA TYR A 19 4.08 17.27 -2.15
C TYR A 19 2.58 17.49 -2.30
N LEU A 20 1.82 17.39 -1.21
CA LEU A 20 0.36 17.53 -1.24
C LEU A 20 -0.10 18.94 -0.89
N THR A 21 0.66 19.66 -0.05
CA THR A 21 0.27 20.99 0.45
C THR A 21 0.55 22.08 -0.57
N SER A 22 -0.38 22.28 -1.49
CA SER A 22 -0.37 23.36 -2.45
C SER A 22 -1.68 24.13 -2.41
N LYS A 23 -1.66 25.42 -2.81
CA LYS A 23 -2.88 26.25 -2.92
C LYS A 23 -3.92 25.58 -3.82
N LYS A 24 -3.50 25.00 -4.95
CA LYS A 24 -4.37 24.29 -5.90
C LYS A 24 -5.06 23.09 -5.26
N ASN A 25 -4.30 22.26 -4.54
CA ASN A 25 -4.85 21.08 -3.86
C ASN A 25 -5.79 21.50 -2.72
N TYR A 26 -5.42 22.51 -1.94
CA TYR A 26 -6.28 23.04 -0.90
C TYR A 26 -7.62 23.53 -1.47
N GLN A 27 -7.63 24.29 -2.56
CA GLN A 27 -8.85 24.78 -3.19
C GLN A 27 -9.77 23.63 -3.61
N LYS A 28 -9.22 22.58 -4.23
CA LYS A 28 -9.99 21.39 -4.61
C LYS A 28 -10.57 20.67 -3.40
N ILE A 29 -9.78 20.49 -2.34
CA ILE A 29 -10.21 19.84 -1.10
C ILE A 29 -11.29 20.67 -0.42
N ALA A 30 -11.08 21.97 -0.27
CA ALA A 30 -11.97 22.87 0.47
C ALA A 30 -13.35 23.06 -0.19
N THR A 31 -13.47 22.77 -1.48
CA THR A 31 -14.74 22.79 -2.23
C THR A 31 -15.41 21.41 -2.35
N SER A 32 -14.74 20.35 -1.86
CA SER A 32 -15.27 18.99 -1.88
C SER A 32 -16.13 18.72 -0.64
N THR A 33 -17.15 17.89 -0.77
CA THR A 33 -17.93 17.38 0.38
C THR A 33 -17.24 16.18 1.04
N HIS A 34 -16.57 15.35 0.24
CA HIS A 34 -15.86 14.16 0.68
C HIS A 34 -14.50 14.06 0.00
N VAL A 35 -13.50 13.66 0.77
CA VAL A 35 -12.14 13.35 0.30
C VAL A 35 -11.78 11.96 0.80
N ILE A 36 -11.45 11.07 -0.14
CA ILE A 36 -11.03 9.72 0.18
C ILE A 36 -9.53 9.59 -0.14
N CYS A 37 -8.73 9.30 0.88
CA CYS A 37 -7.32 9.01 0.71
C CYS A 37 -7.14 7.51 0.46
N SER A 38 -6.54 7.15 -0.67
CA SER A 38 -6.37 5.74 -1.08
C SER A 38 -5.44 4.93 -0.17
N THR A 39 -4.62 5.59 0.64
CA THR A 39 -3.69 4.94 1.57
C THR A 39 -3.49 5.78 2.83
N ASN A 40 -3.02 5.14 3.92
CA ASN A 40 -2.59 5.85 5.13
C ASN A 40 -1.45 6.86 4.85
N ARG A 41 -0.58 6.61 3.85
CA ARG A 41 0.46 7.56 3.43
C ARG A 41 -0.14 8.87 2.93
N VAL A 42 -1.15 8.79 2.07
CA VAL A 42 -1.86 9.98 1.56
C VAL A 42 -2.60 10.68 2.70
N ALA A 43 -3.26 9.93 3.57
CA ALA A 43 -3.99 10.49 4.71
C ALA A 43 -3.08 11.24 5.69
N THR A 44 -1.97 10.62 6.12
CA THR A 44 -1.00 11.25 7.03
C THR A 44 -0.37 12.50 6.40
N SER A 45 -0.10 12.45 5.10
CA SER A 45 0.46 13.58 4.35
C SER A 45 -0.55 14.72 4.12
N SER A 46 -1.86 14.41 4.16
CA SER A 46 -2.94 15.39 4.04
C SER A 46 -3.31 16.05 5.37
N LEU A 47 -2.71 15.65 6.49
CA LEU A 47 -3.04 16.17 7.82
C LEU A 47 -3.01 17.71 7.93
N PRO A 48 -2.03 18.45 7.36
CA PRO A 48 -2.05 19.90 7.36
C PRO A 48 -3.29 20.49 6.66
N MET A 49 -3.72 19.88 5.54
CA MET A 49 -4.92 20.29 4.82
C MET A 49 -6.19 20.03 5.62
N MET A 50 -6.27 18.87 6.31
CA MET A 50 -7.39 18.55 7.20
C MET A 50 -7.51 19.56 8.32
N LEU A 51 -6.37 19.96 8.93
CA LEU A 51 -6.32 21.00 9.95
C LEU A 51 -6.77 22.36 9.41
N MET A 52 -6.28 22.76 8.24
CA MET A 52 -6.69 24.01 7.60
C MET A 52 -8.20 24.02 7.30
N CYS A 53 -8.74 22.94 6.76
CA CYS A 53 -10.18 22.80 6.52
C CYS A 53 -10.98 22.97 7.81
N LYS A 54 -10.53 22.34 8.90
CA LYS A 54 -11.18 22.46 10.20
C LYS A 54 -11.12 23.88 10.77
N LEU A 55 -9.94 24.51 10.74
CA LEU A 55 -9.74 25.89 11.24
C LEU A 55 -10.57 26.92 10.45
N LEU A 56 -10.74 26.71 9.16
CA LEU A 56 -11.51 27.56 8.26
C LEU A 56 -13.00 27.14 8.13
N ASN A 57 -13.47 26.29 9.05
CA ASN A 57 -14.87 25.81 9.10
C ASN A 57 -15.37 25.21 7.77
N LYS A 58 -14.49 24.58 6.98
CA LYS A 58 -14.88 23.87 5.76
C LYS A 58 -15.53 22.54 6.12
N LYS A 59 -16.73 22.28 5.57
CA LYS A 59 -17.49 21.05 5.82
C LYS A 59 -17.01 19.92 4.90
N VAL A 60 -15.76 19.47 5.08
CA VAL A 60 -15.15 18.38 4.30
C VAL A 60 -15.06 17.13 5.15
N ASN A 61 -15.57 16.01 4.65
CA ASN A 61 -15.46 14.70 5.29
C ASN A 61 -14.25 13.95 4.72
N PHE A 62 -13.28 13.65 5.57
CA PHE A 62 -12.11 12.87 5.18
C PHE A 62 -12.30 11.40 5.57
N SER A 63 -11.98 10.50 4.65
CA SER A 63 -11.92 9.05 4.89
C SER A 63 -10.64 8.49 4.29
N PHE A 64 -10.11 7.40 4.80
CA PHE A 64 -8.93 6.79 4.22
C PHE A 64 -8.87 5.28 4.43
N PHE A 65 -8.17 4.61 3.49
CA PHE A 65 -7.84 3.21 3.59
C PHE A 65 -6.53 3.01 4.35
N VAL A 66 -6.49 1.99 5.18
CA VAL A 66 -5.33 1.60 5.98
C VAL A 66 -4.66 0.38 5.37
N LEU A 67 -3.37 0.55 5.08
CA LEU A 67 -2.47 -0.46 4.52
C LEU A 67 -1.15 -0.40 5.32
N GLY A 68 -1.07 -1.13 6.43
CA GLY A 68 0.14 -1.19 7.23
C GLY A 68 0.41 0.04 8.11
N LEU A 69 -0.63 0.68 8.66
CA LEU A 69 -0.48 1.85 9.54
C LEU A 69 0.37 1.55 10.79
N TYR A 70 0.22 0.32 11.32
CA TYR A 70 0.92 -0.14 12.53
C TYR A 70 2.14 -1.02 12.22
N SER A 71 2.55 -1.15 10.98
CA SER A 71 3.68 -2.00 10.55
C SER A 71 5.03 -1.55 11.12
N SER A 72 5.18 -0.27 11.43
CA SER A 72 6.42 0.31 11.94
C SER A 72 6.20 1.08 13.23
N LYS A 73 6.98 0.74 14.27
CA LYS A 73 6.93 1.41 15.58
C LYS A 73 8.28 2.08 15.88
N PRO A 74 8.29 3.30 16.45
CA PRO A 74 9.50 3.92 16.94
C PRO A 74 10.16 3.09 18.04
N ARG A 75 11.50 3.19 18.13
CA ARG A 75 12.26 2.45 19.16
C ARG A 75 12.00 2.98 20.57
N TYR A 76 11.98 4.30 20.72
CA TYR A 76 11.92 4.96 22.03
C TYR A 76 10.49 5.21 22.48
N VAL A 77 10.21 5.06 23.79
CA VAL A 77 8.87 5.23 24.38
C VAL A 77 8.28 6.62 24.11
N ILE A 78 9.09 7.67 24.23
CA ILE A 78 8.65 9.05 23.97
C ILE A 78 8.20 9.23 22.51
N LEU A 79 8.92 8.63 21.56
CA LEU A 79 8.53 8.69 20.14
C LEU A 79 7.28 7.88 19.84
N LYS A 80 7.06 6.76 20.56
CA LYS A 80 5.78 6.01 20.47
C LYS A 80 4.60 6.86 20.95
N LYS A 81 4.77 7.61 22.06
CA LYS A 81 3.75 8.55 22.54
C LYS A 81 3.46 9.65 21.51
N LEU A 82 4.50 10.23 20.92
CA LEU A 82 4.34 11.23 19.86
C LEU A 82 3.64 10.66 18.61
N GLN A 83 3.99 9.46 18.20
CA GLN A 83 3.29 8.75 17.11
C GLN A 83 1.80 8.55 17.46
N SER A 84 1.49 8.15 18.70
CA SER A 84 0.11 7.97 19.16
C SER A 84 -0.68 9.28 19.16
N VAL A 85 -0.05 10.39 19.56
CA VAL A 85 -0.66 11.75 19.50
C VAL A 85 -0.94 12.12 18.03
N PHE A 86 -0.03 11.84 17.13
CA PHE A 86 -0.24 12.07 15.71
C PHE A 86 -1.43 11.27 15.15
N TYR A 87 -1.52 9.98 15.47
CA TYR A 87 -2.66 9.15 15.06
C TYR A 87 -3.97 9.59 15.70
N PHE A 88 -3.94 9.98 16.98
CA PHE A 88 -5.09 10.57 17.64
C PHE A 88 -5.61 11.79 16.88
N LEU A 89 -4.73 12.71 16.47
CA LEU A 89 -5.09 13.88 15.69
C LEU A 89 -5.65 13.50 14.32
N LEU A 90 -5.01 12.56 13.61
CA LEU A 90 -5.48 12.07 12.33
C LEU A 90 -6.89 11.48 12.44
N PHE A 91 -7.13 10.57 13.39
CA PHE A 91 -8.44 9.95 13.60
C PHE A 91 -9.50 10.97 14.08
N SER A 92 -9.10 12.00 14.83
CA SER A 92 -10.02 13.05 15.23
C SER A 92 -10.55 13.84 14.04
N LEU A 93 -9.72 14.06 13.03
CA LEU A 93 -10.03 14.87 11.84
C LEU A 93 -10.68 14.06 10.71
N THR A 94 -10.68 12.73 10.80
CA THR A 94 -11.31 11.87 9.79
C THR A 94 -12.70 11.44 10.21
N LYS A 95 -13.57 11.19 9.23
CA LYS A 95 -14.92 10.66 9.42
C LYS A 95 -14.90 9.13 9.49
N ASN A 96 -14.24 8.47 8.53
CA ASN A 96 -14.13 7.02 8.46
C ASN A 96 -12.68 6.59 8.23
N VAL A 97 -12.31 5.47 8.84
CA VAL A 97 -11.02 4.79 8.66
C VAL A 97 -11.31 3.36 8.26
N ILE A 98 -10.92 2.98 7.06
CA ILE A 98 -11.29 1.73 6.43
C ILE A 98 -10.07 0.80 6.41
N PHE A 99 -10.15 -0.29 7.14
CA PHE A 99 -9.09 -1.30 7.22
C PHE A 99 -9.35 -2.40 6.19
N ILE A 100 -8.33 -2.77 5.45
CA ILE A 100 -8.38 -3.86 4.46
C ILE A 100 -7.99 -5.19 5.10
N GLY A 101 -7.15 -5.14 6.14
CA GLY A 101 -6.70 -6.31 6.91
C GLY A 101 -7.44 -6.44 8.24
N GLU A 102 -8.05 -7.61 8.49
CA GLU A 102 -8.82 -7.87 9.71
C GLU A 102 -7.96 -7.77 10.99
N GLY A 103 -6.71 -8.29 10.92
CA GLY A 103 -5.78 -8.23 12.05
C GLY A 103 -5.43 -6.79 12.44
N GLU A 104 -5.22 -5.93 11.45
CA GLU A 104 -4.92 -4.52 11.66
C GLU A 104 -6.14 -3.76 12.21
N TYR A 105 -7.35 -4.09 11.74
CA TYR A 105 -8.60 -3.55 12.27
C TYR A 105 -8.79 -3.90 13.76
N LYS A 106 -8.64 -5.18 14.13
CA LYS A 106 -8.74 -5.63 15.52
C LYS A 106 -7.71 -4.94 16.43
N HIS A 107 -6.47 -4.81 15.93
CA HIS A 107 -5.42 -4.08 16.63
C HIS A 107 -5.77 -2.60 16.81
N ALA A 108 -6.27 -1.93 15.78
CA ALA A 108 -6.66 -0.53 15.83
C ALA A 108 -7.76 -0.25 16.87
N ILE A 109 -8.79 -1.09 16.95
CA ILE A 109 -9.86 -0.98 17.96
C ILE A 109 -9.26 -1.10 19.38
N LYS A 110 -8.36 -2.06 19.59
CA LYS A 110 -7.72 -2.28 20.90
C LYS A 110 -6.87 -1.07 21.31
N GLU A 111 -6.05 -0.54 20.41
CA GLU A 111 -5.16 0.58 20.70
C GLU A 111 -5.91 1.93 20.78
N ASN A 112 -7.03 2.08 20.06
CA ASN A 112 -7.76 3.34 19.93
C ASN A 112 -9.28 3.15 20.12
N PRO A 113 -9.76 2.63 21.26
CA PRO A 113 -11.17 2.30 21.49
C PRO A 113 -12.10 3.51 21.33
N LYS A 114 -11.61 4.72 21.63
CA LYS A 114 -12.33 5.98 21.50
C LYS A 114 -12.77 6.28 20.05
N PHE A 115 -12.06 5.75 19.07
CA PHE A 115 -12.35 5.94 17.64
C PHE A 115 -13.00 4.73 16.97
N SER A 116 -13.31 3.67 17.71
CA SER A 116 -13.85 2.41 17.18
C SER A 116 -15.07 2.60 16.27
N ARG A 117 -15.95 3.56 16.58
CA ARG A 117 -17.13 3.90 15.75
C ARG A 117 -16.80 4.48 14.38
N LYS A 118 -15.57 4.95 14.16
CA LYS A 118 -15.08 5.45 12.87
C LYS A 118 -14.36 4.37 12.06
N PHE A 119 -14.03 3.25 12.69
CA PHE A 119 -13.27 2.16 12.10
C PHE A 119 -14.22 1.16 11.47
N SER A 120 -13.93 0.76 10.26
CA SER A 120 -14.64 -0.30 9.54
C SER A 120 -13.63 -1.23 8.90
N TYR A 121 -13.98 -2.51 8.85
CA TYR A 121 -13.24 -3.52 8.12
C TYR A 121 -13.97 -3.80 6.81
N VAL A 122 -13.26 -3.66 5.69
CA VAL A 122 -13.72 -4.02 4.36
C VAL A 122 -12.65 -4.91 3.75
N PRO A 123 -12.91 -6.21 3.58
CA PRO A 123 -11.93 -7.11 3.00
C PRO A 123 -11.54 -6.68 1.59
N PHE A 124 -10.28 -6.90 1.24
CA PHE A 124 -9.83 -6.68 -0.13
C PHE A 124 -10.55 -7.67 -1.04
N GLY A 125 -11.25 -7.16 -2.03
CA GLY A 125 -11.99 -7.95 -3.01
C GLY A 125 -11.24 -8.06 -4.33
N ILE A 126 -11.46 -9.17 -5.03
CA ILE A 126 -11.03 -9.38 -6.41
C ILE A 126 -12.27 -9.70 -7.25
N ASP A 127 -12.20 -9.39 -8.53
CA ASP A 127 -13.22 -9.78 -9.50
C ASP A 127 -13.09 -11.29 -9.80
N ILE A 128 -13.87 -12.09 -9.07
CA ILE A 128 -13.83 -13.55 -9.18
C ILE A 128 -14.26 -14.01 -10.57
N ASP A 129 -15.23 -13.33 -11.20
CA ASP A 129 -15.74 -13.73 -12.51
C ASP A 129 -14.68 -13.50 -13.60
N PHE A 130 -13.94 -12.41 -13.48
CA PHE A 130 -12.81 -12.15 -14.37
C PHE A 130 -11.64 -13.12 -14.12
N TRP A 131 -11.22 -13.32 -12.87
CA TRP A 131 -10.02 -14.13 -12.54
C TRP A 131 -10.27 -15.63 -12.52
N LYS A 132 -11.51 -16.08 -12.56
CA LYS A 132 -11.84 -17.51 -12.59
C LYS A 132 -11.30 -18.14 -13.86
N THR A 133 -10.43 -19.14 -13.70
CA THR A 133 -9.99 -19.98 -14.81
C THR A 133 -11.01 -21.09 -15.09
N LYS A 134 -11.20 -21.43 -16.36
CA LYS A 134 -12.02 -22.59 -16.79
C LYS A 134 -11.21 -23.89 -16.82
N ILE A 135 -9.90 -23.78 -16.64
CA ILE A 135 -8.97 -24.91 -16.72
C ILE A 135 -8.80 -25.47 -15.33
N THR A 136 -9.07 -26.77 -15.16
CA THR A 136 -8.67 -27.50 -13.95
C THR A 136 -7.14 -27.63 -14.00
N PRO A 137 -6.39 -27.05 -13.07
CA PRO A 137 -4.94 -27.15 -13.11
C PRO A 137 -4.50 -28.61 -12.96
N ASP A 138 -3.70 -29.07 -13.88
CA ASP A 138 -2.97 -30.35 -13.74
C ASP A 138 -1.73 -30.10 -12.85
N PHE A 139 -1.93 -30.17 -11.54
CA PHE A 139 -0.88 -29.93 -10.57
C PHE A 139 0.20 -31.03 -10.55
N GLU A 140 -0.07 -32.22 -11.11
CA GLU A 140 0.88 -33.32 -11.06
C GLU A 140 2.00 -33.17 -12.12
N ASN A 141 1.72 -32.47 -13.23
CA ASN A 141 2.64 -32.33 -14.35
C ASN A 141 3.22 -30.92 -14.54
N LYS A 142 2.64 -29.87 -13.89
CA LYS A 142 3.17 -28.52 -14.03
C LYS A 142 4.32 -28.26 -13.07
N LYS A 143 5.48 -27.93 -13.64
CA LYS A 143 6.69 -27.51 -12.93
C LYS A 143 6.94 -25.99 -13.10
N GLU A 144 5.88 -25.21 -13.28
CA GLU A 144 5.95 -23.76 -13.47
C GLU A 144 5.80 -23.01 -12.15
N ILE A 145 6.66 -22.03 -11.93
CA ILE A 145 6.65 -21.17 -10.75
C ILE A 145 6.55 -19.72 -11.21
N LEU A 146 5.48 -19.05 -10.80
CA LEU A 146 5.22 -17.66 -11.14
C LEU A 146 5.69 -16.71 -10.03
N PHE A 147 6.42 -15.66 -10.41
CA PHE A 147 6.81 -14.56 -9.55
C PHE A 147 6.39 -13.22 -10.17
N ILE A 148 5.54 -12.46 -9.48
CA ILE A 148 5.05 -11.17 -9.97
C ILE A 148 5.32 -10.08 -8.93
N GLY A 149 5.86 -8.96 -9.35
CA GLY A 149 5.93 -7.73 -8.55
C GLY A 149 7.07 -6.80 -8.91
N ASN A 150 6.81 -5.50 -8.67
CA ASN A 150 7.73 -4.39 -8.92
C ASN A 150 7.90 -3.51 -7.68
N ASP A 151 7.58 -4.03 -6.48
CA ASP A 151 7.76 -3.27 -5.27
C ASP A 151 9.19 -3.47 -4.71
N SER A 152 9.71 -2.45 -4.07
CA SER A 152 11.05 -2.46 -3.48
C SER A 152 11.18 -3.30 -2.19
N ASN A 153 10.12 -4.01 -1.79
CA ASN A 153 10.11 -4.83 -0.56
C ASN A 153 10.37 -6.31 -0.83
N ARG A 154 10.59 -6.69 -2.09
CA ARG A 154 10.86 -8.06 -2.51
C ARG A 154 12.35 -8.32 -2.64
N ASP A 155 12.80 -9.50 -2.25
CA ASP A 155 14.19 -9.92 -2.45
C ASP A 155 14.36 -10.56 -3.83
N PHE A 156 14.55 -9.72 -4.84
CA PHE A 156 14.76 -10.15 -6.23
C PHE A 156 16.00 -11.03 -6.41
N ASN A 157 17.07 -10.79 -5.62
CA ASN A 157 18.27 -11.60 -5.68
C ASN A 157 18.03 -13.03 -5.16
N LEU A 158 17.20 -13.17 -4.12
CA LEU A 158 16.81 -14.48 -3.60
C LEU A 158 15.99 -15.25 -4.63
N VAL A 159 15.04 -14.59 -5.30
CA VAL A 159 14.20 -15.25 -6.33
C VAL A 159 15.05 -15.77 -7.49
N VAL A 160 16.03 -14.99 -7.98
CA VAL A 160 16.97 -15.44 -9.01
C VAL A 160 17.81 -16.64 -8.55
N LYS A 161 18.29 -16.62 -7.29
CA LYS A 161 19.03 -17.75 -6.70
C LYS A 161 18.18 -19.01 -6.61
N ILE A 162 16.92 -18.88 -6.21
CA ILE A 162 15.97 -20.01 -6.16
C ILE A 162 15.80 -20.63 -7.55
N ALA A 163 15.56 -19.80 -8.58
CA ALA A 163 15.42 -20.28 -9.95
C ALA A 163 16.69 -21.00 -10.43
N SER A 164 17.88 -20.45 -10.14
CA SER A 164 19.16 -21.10 -10.47
C SER A 164 19.36 -22.45 -9.76
N SER A 165 18.81 -22.59 -8.54
CA SER A 165 18.95 -23.82 -7.74
C SER A 165 17.95 -24.92 -8.13
N LEU A 166 16.94 -24.57 -8.93
CA LEU A 166 15.87 -25.48 -9.36
C LEU A 166 15.78 -25.56 -10.89
N PRO A 167 16.80 -26.09 -11.58
CA PRO A 167 16.86 -26.10 -13.05
C PRO A 167 15.78 -26.97 -13.73
N ASN A 168 15.15 -27.87 -12.97
CA ASN A 168 14.06 -28.71 -13.46
C ASN A 168 12.67 -28.05 -13.38
N PHE A 169 12.59 -26.79 -12.91
CA PHE A 169 11.37 -26.01 -12.87
C PHE A 169 11.49 -24.85 -13.86
N ASP A 170 10.39 -24.54 -14.52
CA ASP A 170 10.27 -23.35 -15.36
C ASP A 170 9.76 -22.20 -14.52
N PHE A 171 10.45 -21.06 -14.59
CA PHE A 171 10.07 -19.86 -13.85
C PHE A 171 9.54 -18.80 -14.81
N ILE A 172 8.45 -18.15 -14.41
CA ILE A 172 7.90 -16.99 -15.10
C ILE A 172 8.04 -15.79 -14.15
N PHE A 173 8.88 -14.82 -14.53
CA PHE A 173 9.05 -13.58 -13.79
C PHE A 173 8.32 -12.44 -14.49
N VAL A 174 7.44 -11.73 -13.77
CA VAL A 174 6.76 -10.54 -14.24
C VAL A 174 7.23 -9.36 -13.38
N THR A 175 8.32 -8.73 -13.82
CA THR A 175 8.98 -7.65 -13.08
C THR A 175 9.90 -6.82 -13.96
N SER A 176 10.06 -5.53 -13.63
CA SER A 176 11.08 -4.65 -14.23
C SER A 176 12.35 -4.52 -13.39
N GLU A 177 12.38 -5.13 -12.20
CA GLU A 177 13.48 -4.99 -11.24
C GLU A 177 14.65 -5.94 -11.50
N ILE A 178 14.48 -6.90 -12.42
CA ILE A 178 15.50 -7.88 -12.79
C ILE A 178 15.88 -7.68 -14.25
N SER A 179 17.18 -7.53 -14.53
CA SER A 179 17.68 -7.45 -15.91
C SER A 179 17.85 -8.84 -16.55
N LYS A 180 17.68 -8.92 -17.88
CA LYS A 180 17.77 -10.17 -18.63
C LYS A 180 19.14 -10.87 -18.46
N GLU A 181 20.22 -10.10 -18.28
CA GLU A 181 21.57 -10.66 -18.13
C GLU A 181 21.78 -11.42 -16.81
N LYS A 182 20.87 -11.26 -15.85
CA LYS A 182 20.97 -11.85 -14.50
C LYS A 182 20.10 -13.07 -14.29
N ILE A 183 19.28 -13.44 -15.27
CA ILE A 183 18.36 -14.56 -15.14
C ILE A 183 18.95 -15.87 -15.66
N PRO A 184 18.71 -17.02 -15.01
CA PRO A 184 19.09 -18.34 -15.52
C PRO A 184 18.21 -18.74 -16.71
N SER A 185 18.66 -19.78 -17.44
CA SER A 185 18.03 -20.23 -18.69
C SER A 185 16.61 -20.78 -18.52
N ASN A 186 16.25 -21.23 -17.33
CA ASN A 186 14.92 -21.72 -16.97
C ASN A 186 13.95 -20.62 -16.52
N VAL A 187 14.24 -19.33 -16.82
CA VAL A 187 13.37 -18.19 -16.48
C VAL A 187 12.89 -17.47 -17.73
N THR A 188 11.59 -17.37 -17.89
CA THR A 188 10.95 -16.45 -18.84
C THR A 188 10.65 -15.13 -18.15
N LEU A 189 11.20 -14.01 -18.65
CA LEU A 189 11.02 -12.67 -18.08
C LEU A 189 10.08 -11.82 -18.91
N TYR A 190 8.97 -11.41 -18.30
CA TYR A 190 8.10 -10.34 -18.78
C TYR A 190 8.45 -9.05 -18.01
N SER A 191 9.07 -8.09 -18.69
CA SER A 191 9.45 -6.81 -18.09
C SER A 191 8.42 -5.73 -18.39
N GLY A 192 8.05 -4.93 -17.38
CA GLY A 192 7.15 -3.80 -17.55
C GLY A 192 6.99 -3.00 -16.26
N ASN A 193 6.67 -1.72 -16.41
CA ASN A 193 6.36 -0.82 -15.31
C ASN A 193 4.89 -0.40 -15.34
N TRP A 194 4.30 -0.13 -14.17
CA TRP A 194 2.96 0.43 -14.08
C TRP A 194 2.82 1.69 -14.94
N GLY A 195 1.97 1.61 -15.98
CA GLY A 195 1.72 2.68 -16.92
C GLY A 195 2.50 2.63 -18.24
N ASN A 196 3.53 1.76 -18.38
CA ASN A 196 4.30 1.58 -19.60
C ASN A 196 4.65 0.11 -19.82
N GLN A 197 4.17 -0.47 -20.92
CA GLN A 197 4.51 -1.84 -21.38
C GLN A 197 4.23 -2.95 -20.35
N LEU A 198 3.13 -2.83 -19.62
CA LEU A 198 2.63 -3.92 -18.79
C LEU A 198 1.86 -4.92 -19.63
N LEU A 199 1.89 -6.16 -19.17
CA LEU A 199 0.88 -7.13 -19.56
C LEU A 199 -0.51 -6.56 -19.27
N THR A 200 -1.43 -6.70 -20.20
CA THR A 200 -2.84 -6.43 -19.94
C THR A 200 -3.37 -7.38 -18.87
N ASP A 201 -4.47 -7.04 -18.22
CA ASP A 201 -5.11 -7.94 -17.25
C ASP A 201 -5.46 -9.30 -17.87
N THR A 202 -5.79 -9.33 -19.18
CA THR A 202 -6.06 -10.57 -19.92
C THR A 202 -4.81 -11.40 -20.11
N GLU A 203 -3.69 -10.81 -20.54
CA GLU A 203 -2.41 -11.50 -20.68
C GLU A 203 -1.90 -12.00 -19.31
N LEU A 204 -2.07 -11.21 -18.27
CA LEU A 204 -1.71 -11.59 -16.91
C LEU A 204 -2.54 -12.78 -16.42
N LYS A 205 -3.85 -12.80 -16.74
CA LYS A 205 -4.75 -13.90 -16.43
C LYS A 205 -4.34 -15.21 -17.13
N GLU A 206 -3.81 -15.14 -18.34
CA GLU A 206 -3.32 -16.31 -19.09
C GLU A 206 -2.06 -16.92 -18.47
N ILE A 207 -1.27 -16.11 -17.75
CA ILE A 207 -0.07 -16.55 -17.03
C ILE A 207 -0.42 -17.18 -15.67
N TYR A 208 -1.54 -16.78 -15.06
CA TYR A 208 -2.01 -17.31 -13.78
C TYR A 208 -2.64 -18.69 -13.93
#